data_6cfcdee54a1bae63a98ac5876b7b7f01
#
_entry.id   6cfcdee54a1bae63a98ac5876b7b7f01
#
_cell.length_a   1.000
_cell.length_b   1.000
_cell.length_c   1.000
_cell.angle_alpha   90.00
_cell.angle_beta   90.00
_cell.angle_gamma   90.00
#
_symmetry.space_group_name_H-M   'P 1'
#
loop_
_entity.id
_entity.type
_entity.pdbx_description
1 polymer ?
#
loop_
_entity_poly.entity_id
_entity_poly.type
_entity_poly.pdbx_seq_one_letter_code
_entity_poly.pdbx_strand_id
1 'polypeptide(L)'
;YKLGKMILPQLEEDRHGAEVIGMFFFDDNTYMLRKGDPVGERLSKVAKDKGIMLMLCDQCAVERGLAEIGPDGKCYPKDVVEGVQVGCFPDLYAALGTNPPDQVITL
;
A
#
# COMPACT_ATOMS: atom_id res chain seq x y z
N TYR A 1 0.17 10.80 13.33
CA TYR A 1 0.19 9.83 12.38
C TYR A 1 1.44 9.86 11.51
N LYS A 2 2.18 8.77 11.64
CA LYS A 2 3.57 8.71 11.22
C LYS A 2 3.76 8.80 9.71
N LEU A 3 2.88 8.15 8.94
CA LEU A 3 3.04 8.09 7.49
C LEU A 3 2.99 9.49 6.86
N GLY A 4 1.97 10.28 7.20
CA GLY A 4 1.76 11.58 6.59
C GLY A 4 2.75 12.64 7.02
N LYS A 5 3.17 12.62 8.29
CA LYS A 5 4.00 13.68 8.85
C LYS A 5 5.49 13.39 8.82
N MET A 6 5.88 12.12 8.93
CA MET A 6 7.28 11.75 9.06
C MET A 6 7.84 11.02 7.85
N ILE A 7 7.12 10.05 7.34
CA ILE A 7 7.63 9.16 6.31
C ILE A 7 7.40 9.70 4.91
N LEU A 8 6.18 10.15 4.61
CA LEU A 8 5.85 10.60 3.28
C LEU A 8 6.72 11.79 2.78
N PRO A 9 6.98 12.83 3.61
CA PRO A 9 7.89 13.88 3.17
C PRO A 9 9.29 13.38 2.83
N GLN A 10 9.80 12.41 3.58
CA GLN A 10 11.13 11.84 3.29
C GLN A 10 11.12 11.05 1.98
N LEU A 11 10.05 10.31 1.70
CA LEU A 11 9.91 9.59 0.44
C LEU A 11 9.84 10.56 -0.74
N GLU A 12 9.08 11.64 -0.60
CA GLU A 12 8.94 12.64 -1.66
C GLU A 12 10.27 13.33 -1.99
N GLU A 13 11.12 13.53 -0.98
CA GLU A 13 12.37 14.25 -1.10
C GLU A 13 13.61 13.35 -1.19
N ASP A 14 13.44 12.04 -1.15
CA ASP A 14 14.53 11.06 -1.19
C ASP A 14 15.58 11.24 -0.10
N ARG A 15 15.15 11.65 1.11
CA ARG A 15 16.06 11.93 2.22
C ARG A 15 16.34 10.75 3.12
N HIS A 16 15.73 9.59 2.87
CA HIS A 16 15.82 8.45 3.79
C HIS A 16 17.02 7.53 3.53
N GLY A 17 17.72 7.69 2.40
CA GLY A 17 18.90 6.89 2.08
C GLY A 17 18.65 5.42 1.83
N ALA A 18 17.41 5.02 1.59
CA ALA A 18 17.02 3.63 1.38
C ALA A 18 16.15 3.51 0.13
N GLU A 19 16.11 2.32 -0.46
CA GLU A 19 15.19 2.01 -1.55
C GLU A 19 13.96 1.34 -0.98
N VAL A 20 12.79 1.95 -1.14
CA VAL A 20 11.52 1.38 -0.70
C VAL A 20 10.94 0.53 -1.82
N ILE A 21 10.75 -0.77 -1.55
CA ILE A 21 10.26 -1.73 -2.53
C ILE A 21 8.74 -1.74 -2.54
N GLY A 22 8.11 -1.68 -1.37
CA GLY A 22 6.67 -1.75 -1.27
C GLY A 22 6.17 -1.43 0.12
N MET A 23 4.86 -1.24 0.22
CA MET A 23 4.16 -0.99 1.46
C MET A 23 2.92 -1.86 1.51
N PHE A 24 2.68 -2.50 2.65
CA PHE A 24 1.53 -3.35 2.88
C PHE A 24 0.70 -2.77 4.02
N PHE A 25 -0.59 -2.56 3.76
CA PHE A 25 -1.51 -1.94 4.70
C PHE A 25 -2.55 -2.95 5.17
N PHE A 26 -2.75 -3.04 6.48
CA PHE A 26 -3.75 -3.93 7.07
C PHE A 26 -4.46 -3.22 8.22
N ASP A 27 -5.56 -3.82 8.70
CA ASP A 27 -6.44 -3.23 9.71
C ASP A 27 -6.88 -1.81 9.28
N ASP A 28 -6.95 -0.89 10.22
CA ASP A 28 -7.42 0.48 9.94
C ASP A 28 -6.47 1.29 9.09
N ASN A 29 -5.23 0.85 8.92
CA ASN A 29 -4.28 1.50 8.02
C ASN A 29 -4.71 1.42 6.56
N THR A 30 -5.61 0.50 6.21
CA THR A 30 -6.16 0.41 4.85
C THR A 30 -6.88 1.68 4.45
N TYR A 31 -7.45 2.42 5.40
CA TYR A 31 -8.12 3.70 5.10
C TYR A 31 -7.16 4.76 4.58
N MET A 32 -5.87 4.62 4.81
CA MET A 32 -4.87 5.56 4.28
C MET A 32 -4.82 5.60 2.77
N LEU A 33 -5.21 4.52 2.12
CA LEU A 33 -5.22 4.42 0.65
C LEU A 33 -6.61 4.63 0.05
N ARG A 34 -7.57 5.11 0.84
CA ARG A 34 -8.90 5.42 0.35
C ARG A 34 -8.85 6.59 -0.64
N LYS A 35 -9.60 6.47 -1.73
CA LYS A 35 -9.71 7.51 -2.74
C LYS A 35 -10.16 8.83 -2.11
N GLY A 36 -9.43 9.91 -2.40
CA GLY A 36 -9.74 11.23 -1.85
C GLY A 36 -9.03 11.54 -0.54
N ASP A 37 -8.36 10.58 0.08
CA ASP A 37 -7.55 10.85 1.26
C ASP A 37 -6.29 11.60 0.83
N PRO A 38 -6.00 12.79 1.39
CA PRO A 38 -4.84 13.58 0.96
C PRO A 38 -3.50 12.85 1.08
N VAL A 39 -3.31 12.08 2.14
CA VAL A 39 -2.09 11.31 2.33
C VAL A 39 -2.01 10.16 1.33
N GLY A 40 -3.13 9.46 1.13
CA GLY A 40 -3.21 8.36 0.17
C GLY A 40 -2.93 8.82 -1.26
N GLU A 41 -3.48 9.96 -1.66
CA GLU A 41 -3.25 10.52 -2.99
C GLU A 41 -1.78 10.91 -3.20
N ARG A 42 -1.15 11.52 -2.21
CA ARG A 42 0.29 11.84 -2.26
C ARG A 42 1.13 10.57 -2.33
N LEU A 43 0.79 9.57 -1.55
CA LEU A 43 1.51 8.29 -1.54
C LEU A 43 1.38 7.57 -2.87
N SER A 44 0.19 7.57 -3.47
CA SER A 44 -0.04 6.99 -4.79
C SER A 44 0.87 7.63 -5.84
N LYS A 45 0.99 8.94 -5.81
CA LYS A 45 1.86 9.68 -6.75
C LYS A 45 3.33 9.31 -6.55
N VAL A 46 3.80 9.30 -5.31
CA VAL A 46 5.19 8.94 -4.99
C VAL A 46 5.47 7.48 -5.39
N ALA A 47 4.54 6.58 -5.11
CA ALA A 47 4.69 5.17 -5.44
C ALA A 47 4.78 4.96 -6.96
N LYS A 48 3.98 5.69 -7.72
CA LYS A 48 4.01 5.63 -9.18
C LYS A 48 5.33 6.15 -9.74
N ASP A 49 5.81 7.27 -9.20
CA ASP A 49 7.06 7.90 -9.65
C ASP A 49 8.29 7.05 -9.31
N LYS A 50 8.28 6.36 -8.19
CA LYS A 50 9.44 5.62 -7.66
C LYS A 50 9.33 4.10 -7.81
N GLY A 51 8.24 3.59 -8.37
CA GLY A 51 8.03 2.15 -8.54
C GLY A 51 7.81 1.38 -7.25
N ILE A 52 7.17 2.00 -6.27
CA ILE A 52 6.86 1.38 -4.98
C ILE A 52 5.53 0.62 -5.09
N MET A 53 5.52 -0.65 -4.67
CA MET A 53 4.29 -1.44 -4.63
C MET A 53 3.42 -0.99 -3.45
N LEU A 54 2.13 -0.78 -3.69
CA LEU A 54 1.15 -0.52 -2.64
C LEU A 54 0.16 -1.68 -2.61
N MET A 55 0.02 -2.34 -1.47
CA MET A 55 -0.88 -3.48 -1.31
C MET A 55 -1.73 -3.34 -0.05
N LEU A 56 -3.02 -3.64 -0.18
CA LEU A 56 -3.96 -3.73 0.94
C LEU A 56 -4.22 -5.20 1.28
N CYS A 57 -4.33 -5.51 2.57
CA CYS A 57 -4.82 -6.80 3.01
C CYS A 57 -6.25 -6.98 2.48
N ASP A 58 -6.50 -8.08 1.78
CA ASP A 58 -7.79 -8.32 1.12
C ASP A 58 -8.96 -8.36 2.11
N GLN A 59 -8.82 -9.14 3.17
CA GLN A 59 -9.86 -9.26 4.20
C GLN A 59 -10.14 -7.91 4.88
N CYS A 60 -9.08 -7.20 5.26
CA CYS A 60 -9.21 -5.90 5.90
C CYS A 60 -9.88 -4.88 4.98
N ALA A 61 -9.55 -4.92 3.70
CA ALA A 61 -10.13 -4.01 2.72
C ALA A 61 -11.60 -4.31 2.47
N VAL A 62 -11.97 -5.59 2.34
CA VAL A 62 -13.38 -5.99 2.15
C VAL A 62 -14.23 -5.55 3.35
N GLU A 63 -13.75 -5.78 4.57
CA GLU A 63 -14.47 -5.39 5.78
C GLU A 63 -14.71 -3.89 5.87
N ARG A 64 -13.85 -3.08 5.25
CA ARG A 64 -13.92 -1.60 5.32
C ARG A 64 -14.43 -0.96 4.04
N GLY A 65 -14.95 -1.75 3.10
CA GLY A 65 -15.51 -1.23 1.86
C GLY A 65 -14.49 -0.74 0.85
N LEU A 66 -13.23 -1.16 0.97
CA LEU A 66 -12.14 -0.77 0.08
C LEU A 66 -11.78 -1.87 -0.93
N ALA A 67 -12.49 -2.97 -0.90
CA ALA A 67 -12.40 -4.03 -1.88
C ALA A 67 -13.73 -4.78 -1.94
N GLU A 68 -13.97 -5.45 -3.04
CA GLU A 68 -15.17 -6.29 -3.20
C GLU A 68 -14.78 -7.63 -3.80
N ILE A 69 -15.57 -8.66 -3.49
CA ILE A 69 -15.35 -10.01 -4.02
C ILE A 69 -16.07 -10.13 -5.34
N GLY A 70 -15.33 -10.45 -6.41
CA GLY A 70 -15.89 -10.64 -7.74
C GLY A 70 -16.52 -12.01 -7.95
N PRO A 71 -17.15 -12.23 -9.12
CA PRO A 71 -17.78 -13.50 -9.45
C PRO A 71 -16.81 -14.69 -9.46
N ASP A 72 -15.53 -14.43 -9.67
CA ASP A 72 -14.47 -15.44 -9.70
C ASP A 72 -13.91 -15.75 -8.29
N GLY A 73 -14.46 -15.13 -7.25
CA GLY A 73 -14.01 -15.31 -5.88
C GLY A 73 -12.77 -14.50 -5.50
N LYS A 74 -12.25 -13.68 -6.42
CA LYS A 74 -11.09 -12.83 -6.16
C LYS A 74 -11.53 -11.47 -5.64
N CYS A 75 -10.64 -10.83 -4.88
CA CYS A 75 -10.88 -9.48 -4.34
C CYS A 75 -10.36 -8.44 -5.31
N TYR A 76 -11.15 -7.40 -5.53
CA TYR A 76 -10.80 -6.28 -6.40
C TYR A 76 -10.83 -4.98 -5.62
N PRO A 77 -9.86 -4.07 -5.82
CA PRO A 77 -9.85 -2.79 -5.11
C PRO A 77 -11.07 -1.94 -5.47
N LYS A 78 -11.57 -1.22 -4.47
CA LYS A 78 -12.74 -0.36 -4.61
C LYS A 78 -12.53 0.91 -3.82
N ASP A 79 -12.79 2.07 -4.44
CA ASP A 79 -12.67 3.39 -3.82
C ASP A 79 -11.31 3.64 -3.17
N VAL A 80 -10.25 3.13 -3.80
CA VAL A 80 -8.86 3.34 -3.37
C VAL A 80 -8.10 4.19 -4.39
N VAL A 81 -6.96 4.72 -3.97
CA VAL A 81 -6.10 5.52 -4.84
C VAL A 81 -5.51 4.64 -5.96
N GLU A 82 -5.08 5.28 -7.03
CA GLU A 82 -4.55 4.59 -8.21
C GLU A 82 -3.31 3.76 -7.87
N GLY A 83 -3.21 2.58 -8.47
CA GLY A 83 -2.05 1.71 -8.36
C GLY A 83 -2.05 0.74 -7.19
N VAL A 84 -3.10 0.76 -6.36
CA VAL A 84 -3.20 -0.13 -5.20
C VAL A 84 -3.61 -1.53 -5.63
N GLN A 85 -2.91 -2.53 -5.10
CA GLN A 85 -3.24 -3.94 -5.26
C GLN A 85 -3.88 -4.48 -3.99
N VAL A 86 -4.69 -5.52 -4.13
CA VAL A 86 -5.33 -6.19 -3.00
C VAL A 86 -4.86 -7.62 -2.94
N GLY A 87 -4.39 -8.06 -1.78
CA GLY A 87 -3.91 -9.42 -1.57
C GLY A 87 -3.70 -9.71 -0.10
N CYS A 88 -3.26 -10.91 0.22
CA CYS A 88 -2.94 -11.28 1.60
C CYS A 88 -1.44 -11.55 1.75
N PHE A 89 -1.01 -12.00 2.92
CA PHE A 89 0.40 -12.22 3.19
C PHE A 89 1.09 -13.16 2.19
N PRO A 90 0.48 -14.26 1.73
CA PRO A 90 1.10 -15.07 0.69
C PRO A 90 1.38 -14.31 -0.61
N ASP A 91 0.47 -13.42 -1.02
CA ASP A 91 0.67 -12.59 -2.21
C ASP A 91 1.81 -11.60 -2.01
N LEU A 92 1.91 -11.03 -0.81
CA LEU A 92 3.01 -10.14 -0.46
C LEU A 92 4.35 -10.88 -0.51
N TYR A 93 4.43 -12.07 0.06
CA TYR A 93 5.65 -12.85 0.05
C TYR A 93 6.04 -13.27 -1.36
N ALA A 94 5.08 -13.61 -2.21
CA ALA A 94 5.35 -13.93 -3.60
C ALA A 94 5.92 -12.73 -4.36
N ALA A 95 5.39 -11.55 -4.13
CA ALA A 95 5.91 -10.31 -4.74
C ALA A 95 7.32 -9.98 -4.25
N LEU A 96 7.59 -10.16 -2.95
CA LEU A 96 8.90 -9.89 -2.37
C LEU A 96 9.93 -10.97 -2.72
N GLY A 97 9.49 -12.17 -3.11
CA GLY A 97 10.38 -13.26 -3.48
C GLY A 97 11.26 -12.97 -4.69
N THR A 98 10.82 -12.08 -5.58
CA THR A 98 11.59 -11.64 -6.74
C THR A 98 12.53 -10.48 -6.43
N ASN A 99 12.31 -9.80 -5.32
CA ASN A 99 13.11 -8.65 -4.90
C ASN A 99 13.05 -8.57 -3.36
N PRO A 100 13.78 -9.49 -2.65
CA PRO A 100 13.68 -9.57 -1.20
C PRO A 100 14.17 -8.29 -0.53
N PRO A 101 13.47 -7.79 0.50
CA PRO A 101 13.92 -6.61 1.22
C PRO A 101 15.06 -6.94 2.17
N ASP A 102 15.95 -5.98 2.38
CA ASP A 102 17.00 -6.10 3.40
C ASP A 102 16.41 -5.86 4.80
N GLN A 103 15.35 -5.07 4.89
CA GLN A 103 14.74 -4.71 6.16
C GLN A 103 13.24 -4.47 5.99
N VAL A 104 12.47 -4.89 6.98
CA VAL A 104 11.02 -4.63 7.07
C VAL A 104 10.76 -3.77 8.29
N ILE A 105 10.03 -2.67 8.09
CA ILE A 105 9.66 -1.75 9.17
C ILE A 105 8.15 -1.77 9.34
N THR A 106 7.71 -1.98 10.58
CA THR A 106 6.28 -1.95 10.93
C THR A 106 5.96 -0.67 11.70
N LEU A 107 4.92 0.01 11.29
CA LEU A 107 4.48 1.27 11.91
C LEU A 107 3.24 1.11 12.76
#